data_72da66a8e3c68b2b52825856cfb92f8d
#
_entry.id   72da66a8e3c68b2b52825856cfb92f8d
#
_cell.length_a   1.000
_cell.length_b   1.000
_cell.length_c   1.000
_cell.angle_alpha   90.00
_cell.angle_beta   90.00
_cell.angle_gamma   90.00
#
_symmetry.space_group_name_H-M   'P 1'
#
loop_
_entity.id
_entity.type
_entity.pdbx_description
1 polymer ?
#
loop_
_entity_poly.entity_id
_entity_poly.type
_entity_poly.pdbx_seq_one_letter_code
_entity_poly.pdbx_strand_id
1 'polypeptide(L)'
;MKATLSKFIIVLAIFTAANDCTAQDISFNRAIVDSLASPYFWGRGYTRDGMKKAAEFLAAEFSQMGLKPLNGKTYFQEFSYPANTFPGKMDLTINGKKLLPGVDYIVSPESKGCNVSGTLRKKDSSHFVDMDDRFMVSLEDKLTWSVEQKVEDYTLIQLDKKRFTGKPTSFTANIENRFIKKFTASNICAMVSGTDKPDSFIFITAHYDHLGGMGSDTYFPGANDNASGVALLLSLAKYYAIHPQRYSMGFLLFAGEEAGLVGSSYYVERPLVPLRHIRFLTNTDLAGTGDEGITVVNATEFPKEFALMNRINDEYKYLTKINSRGKAANSDHYFFTEKGVPAFFFYTLGGVKAYHDVFDKAATLPLNEQGDLFNLLLKFNEGLMGK
;
A
#
# COMPACT_ATOMS: atom_id res chain seq x y z
N MET A 1 2.01 65.19 -57.52
CA MET A 1 2.19 63.72 -57.45
C MET A 1 2.57 63.37 -56.00
N LYS A 2 1.63 62.81 -55.25
CA LYS A 2 1.86 62.35 -53.86
C LYS A 2 1.87 60.81 -53.88
N ALA A 3 3.03 60.19 -53.60
CA ALA A 3 3.16 58.76 -53.48
C ALA A 3 2.77 58.34 -52.06
N THR A 4 1.74 57.49 -51.96
CA THR A 4 1.25 56.90 -50.72
C THR A 4 2.00 55.60 -50.46
N LEU A 5 2.81 55.55 -49.41
CA LEU A 5 3.57 54.36 -48.99
C LEU A 5 2.68 53.50 -48.10
N SER A 6 2.22 52.35 -48.57
CA SER A 6 1.46 51.37 -47.83
C SER A 6 2.41 50.54 -46.96
N LYS A 7 2.26 50.65 -45.62
CA LYS A 7 3.00 49.81 -44.69
C LYS A 7 2.26 48.49 -44.49
N PHE A 8 2.84 47.41 -45.01
CA PHE A 8 2.43 46.03 -44.65
C PHE A 8 2.96 45.68 -43.27
N ILE A 9 2.08 45.50 -42.31
CA ILE A 9 2.43 44.93 -41.00
C ILE A 9 2.27 43.40 -41.11
N ILE A 10 3.39 42.69 -41.10
CA ILE A 10 3.40 41.22 -40.96
C ILE A 10 3.24 40.90 -39.47
N VAL A 11 2.07 40.41 -39.08
CA VAL A 11 1.84 39.86 -37.73
C VAL A 11 2.41 38.42 -37.73
N LEU A 12 3.58 38.26 -37.12
CA LEU A 12 4.18 36.94 -36.88
C LEU A 12 3.44 36.33 -35.66
N ALA A 13 2.49 35.43 -35.92
CA ALA A 13 1.85 34.63 -34.87
C ALA A 13 2.86 33.60 -34.37
N ILE A 14 3.49 33.87 -33.25
CA ILE A 14 4.30 32.90 -32.50
C ILE A 14 3.32 31.94 -31.86
N PHE A 15 3.12 30.77 -32.45
CA PHE A 15 2.52 29.62 -31.80
C PHE A 15 3.52 29.12 -30.75
N THR A 16 3.43 29.59 -29.52
CA THR A 16 4.01 28.88 -28.37
C THR A 16 3.22 27.60 -28.22
N ALA A 17 3.76 26.46 -28.65
CA ALA A 17 3.31 25.17 -28.20
C ALA A 17 3.53 25.19 -26.68
N ALA A 18 2.46 25.40 -25.92
CA ALA A 18 2.46 25.08 -24.51
C ALA A 18 2.68 23.57 -24.43
N ASN A 19 3.90 23.16 -24.13
CA ASN A 19 4.11 21.84 -23.57
C ASN A 19 3.34 21.85 -22.26
N ASP A 20 2.12 21.31 -22.27
CA ASP A 20 1.43 20.91 -21.07
C ASP A 20 2.29 19.83 -20.41
N CYS A 21 3.32 20.26 -19.71
CA CYS A 21 4.00 19.44 -18.73
C CYS A 21 2.97 19.26 -17.61
N THR A 22 2.18 18.21 -17.70
CA THR A 22 1.31 17.78 -16.60
C THR A 22 2.21 17.29 -15.49
N ALA A 23 2.82 18.24 -14.76
CA ALA A 23 3.53 17.94 -13.52
C ALA A 23 2.52 17.29 -12.58
N GLN A 24 2.86 16.10 -12.08
CA GLN A 24 2.11 15.49 -11.00
C GLN A 24 1.94 16.52 -9.87
N ASP A 25 0.72 16.63 -9.36
CA ASP A 25 0.44 17.45 -8.19
C ASP A 25 0.95 16.72 -6.93
N ILE A 26 2.24 16.89 -6.63
CA ILE A 26 2.88 16.27 -5.47
C ILE A 26 2.22 16.73 -4.16
N SER A 27 1.57 17.90 -4.14
CA SER A 27 0.84 18.40 -2.99
C SER A 27 -0.42 17.57 -2.74
N PHE A 28 -1.08 17.11 -3.80
CA PHE A 28 -2.19 16.17 -3.70
C PHE A 28 -1.74 14.84 -3.10
N ASN A 29 -0.63 14.27 -3.58
CA ASN A 29 -0.11 13.01 -3.03
C ASN A 29 0.27 13.15 -1.56
N ARG A 30 0.92 14.26 -1.20
CA ARG A 30 1.26 14.57 0.20
C ARG A 30 0.00 14.62 1.07
N ALA A 31 -1.05 15.31 0.62
CA ALA A 31 -2.31 15.41 1.35
C ALA A 31 -2.99 14.04 1.54
N ILE A 32 -2.94 13.15 0.54
CA ILE A 32 -3.46 11.78 0.65
C ILE A 32 -2.66 10.97 1.66
N VAL A 33 -1.32 10.99 1.58
CA VAL A 33 -0.46 10.27 2.52
C VAL A 33 -0.65 10.79 3.95
N ASP A 34 -0.64 12.11 4.16
CA ASP A 34 -0.86 12.74 5.47
C ASP A 34 -2.23 12.35 6.05
N SER A 35 -3.27 12.31 5.21
CA SER A 35 -4.61 11.89 5.61
C SER A 35 -4.61 10.42 6.03
N LEU A 36 -4.23 9.50 5.14
CA LEU A 36 -4.32 8.05 5.37
C LEU A 36 -3.42 7.56 6.51
N ALA A 37 -2.26 8.20 6.72
CA ALA A 37 -1.36 7.88 7.84
C ALA A 37 -1.74 8.59 9.16
N SER A 38 -2.82 9.39 9.18
CA SER A 38 -3.26 10.14 10.35
C SER A 38 -3.88 9.25 11.44
N PRO A 39 -3.92 9.72 12.70
CA PRO A 39 -4.61 9.02 13.79
C PRO A 39 -6.10 8.76 13.52
N TYR A 40 -6.76 9.55 12.68
CA TYR A 40 -8.18 9.39 12.34
C TYR A 40 -8.46 8.03 11.68
N PHE A 41 -7.58 7.60 10.79
CA PHE A 41 -7.71 6.31 10.09
C PHE A 41 -7.13 5.13 10.89
N TRP A 42 -6.51 5.39 12.03
CA TRP A 42 -6.06 4.39 12.98
C TRP A 42 -5.30 3.23 12.32
N GLY A 43 -4.32 3.57 11.49
CA GLY A 43 -3.53 2.60 10.74
C GLY A 43 -4.34 1.77 9.75
N ARG A 44 -5.49 2.27 9.29
CA ARG A 44 -6.35 1.64 8.25
C ARG A 44 -6.63 0.15 8.50
N GLY A 45 -6.71 -0.22 9.77
CA GLY A 45 -6.84 -1.63 10.18
C GLY A 45 -8.18 -1.94 10.86
N TYR A 46 -8.14 -2.89 11.75
CA TYR A 46 -9.26 -3.71 12.21
C TYR A 46 -10.02 -3.14 13.41
N THR A 47 -9.52 -2.09 14.01
CA THR A 47 -10.10 -1.45 15.19
C THR A 47 -10.44 0.01 14.90
N ARG A 48 -11.36 0.60 15.70
CA ARG A 48 -11.82 1.99 15.57
C ARG A 48 -12.33 2.35 14.17
N ASP A 49 -12.85 1.36 13.43
CA ASP A 49 -13.33 1.50 12.06
C ASP A 49 -12.27 2.04 11.08
N GLY A 50 -10.98 1.83 11.35
CA GLY A 50 -9.88 2.42 10.58
C GLY A 50 -9.96 2.07 9.09
N MET A 51 -10.08 0.78 8.76
CA MET A 51 -10.21 0.31 7.38
C MET A 51 -11.49 0.81 6.71
N LYS A 52 -12.63 0.80 7.43
CA LYS A 52 -13.91 1.30 6.90
C LYS A 52 -13.84 2.78 6.57
N LYS A 53 -13.30 3.61 7.47
CA LYS A 53 -13.10 5.06 7.23
C LYS A 53 -12.23 5.30 6.00
N ALA A 54 -11.16 4.54 5.85
CA ALA A 54 -10.28 4.64 4.68
C ALA A 54 -11.03 4.25 3.39
N ALA A 55 -11.82 3.18 3.41
CA ALA A 55 -12.65 2.77 2.28
C ALA A 55 -13.65 3.85 1.85
N GLU A 56 -14.35 4.45 2.82
CA GLU A 56 -15.32 5.53 2.58
C GLU A 56 -14.63 6.77 2.00
N PHE A 57 -13.49 7.17 2.56
CA PHE A 57 -12.67 8.28 2.06
C PHE A 57 -12.23 8.05 0.61
N LEU A 58 -11.68 6.88 0.29
CA LEU A 58 -11.18 6.55 -1.05
C LEU A 58 -12.30 6.44 -2.09
N ALA A 59 -13.46 5.90 -1.72
CA ALA A 59 -14.64 5.90 -2.59
C ALA A 59 -15.13 7.33 -2.88
N ALA A 60 -15.07 8.23 -1.89
CA ALA A 60 -15.40 9.64 -2.06
C ALA A 60 -14.41 10.35 -3.00
N GLU A 61 -13.09 10.07 -2.88
CA GLU A 61 -12.07 10.61 -3.81
C GLU A 61 -12.36 10.20 -5.25
N PHE A 62 -12.62 8.91 -5.53
CA PHE A 62 -13.00 8.45 -6.87
C PHE A 62 -14.27 9.15 -7.39
N SER A 63 -15.27 9.31 -6.53
CA SER A 63 -16.53 9.99 -6.88
C SER A 63 -16.31 11.48 -7.22
N GLN A 64 -15.51 12.20 -6.43
CA GLN A 64 -15.16 13.60 -6.64
C GLN A 64 -14.39 13.82 -7.95
N MET A 65 -13.53 12.87 -8.32
CA MET A 65 -12.82 12.88 -9.60
C MET A 65 -13.72 12.52 -10.80
N GLY A 66 -14.97 12.10 -10.57
CA GLY A 66 -15.90 11.71 -11.62
C GLY A 66 -15.71 10.30 -12.18
N LEU A 67 -14.93 9.45 -11.52
CA LEU A 67 -14.80 8.03 -11.91
C LEU A 67 -16.14 7.31 -11.68
N LYS A 68 -16.36 6.24 -12.44
CA LYS A 68 -17.55 5.39 -12.28
C LYS A 68 -17.21 4.17 -11.44
N PRO A 69 -18.17 3.64 -10.64
CA PRO A 69 -18.01 2.30 -10.07
C PRO A 69 -17.76 1.26 -11.16
N LEU A 70 -16.82 0.35 -10.94
CA LEU A 70 -16.42 -0.66 -11.95
C LEU A 70 -17.58 -1.58 -12.35
N ASN A 71 -18.52 -1.88 -11.42
CA ASN A 71 -19.73 -2.67 -11.67
C ASN A 71 -20.95 -1.80 -12.05
N GLY A 72 -20.78 -0.49 -12.22
CA GLY A 72 -21.84 0.47 -12.55
C GLY A 72 -22.84 0.77 -11.41
N LYS A 73 -22.64 0.24 -10.19
CA LYS A 73 -23.59 0.36 -9.06
C LYS A 73 -22.98 0.95 -7.82
N THR A 74 -21.85 0.41 -7.36
CA THR A 74 -21.16 0.82 -6.13
C THR A 74 -19.67 0.66 -6.30
N TYR A 75 -18.89 1.51 -5.62
CA TYR A 75 -17.44 1.36 -5.56
C TYR A 75 -17.00 0.17 -4.71
N PHE A 76 -17.86 -0.34 -3.82
CA PHE A 76 -17.51 -1.35 -2.82
C PHE A 76 -17.76 -2.76 -3.34
N GLN A 77 -16.74 -3.61 -3.21
CA GLN A 77 -16.86 -5.06 -3.34
C GLN A 77 -16.60 -5.67 -1.95
N GLU A 78 -17.69 -5.95 -1.23
CA GLU A 78 -17.67 -6.41 0.17
C GLU A 78 -17.31 -7.87 0.29
N PHE A 79 -16.50 -8.21 1.30
CA PHE A 79 -16.15 -9.58 1.68
C PHE A 79 -15.85 -9.65 3.19
N SER A 80 -15.57 -10.86 3.71
CA SER A 80 -15.25 -11.00 5.13
C SER A 80 -14.29 -12.14 5.39
N TYR A 81 -13.47 -11.97 6.44
CA TYR A 81 -12.46 -12.92 6.91
C TYR A 81 -12.24 -12.76 8.42
N PRO A 82 -11.65 -13.74 9.12
CA PRO A 82 -11.33 -13.57 10.52
C PRO A 82 -10.09 -12.70 10.73
N ALA A 83 -10.01 -12.01 11.88
CA ALA A 83 -8.84 -11.25 12.28
C ALA A 83 -8.66 -11.25 13.80
N ASN A 84 -7.46 -11.48 14.28
CA ASN A 84 -7.11 -11.24 15.68
C ASN A 84 -6.69 -9.77 15.86
N THR A 85 -7.18 -9.14 16.91
CA THR A 85 -6.96 -7.71 17.19
C THR A 85 -6.64 -7.47 18.65
N PHE A 86 -5.97 -6.36 18.95
CA PHE A 86 -5.59 -5.98 20.32
C PHE A 86 -6.15 -4.59 20.65
N PRO A 87 -7.48 -4.44 20.86
CA PRO A 87 -8.11 -3.14 21.06
C PRO A 87 -8.02 -2.59 22.49
N GLY A 88 -7.66 -3.44 23.46
CA GLY A 88 -7.76 -3.17 24.89
C GLY A 88 -6.43 -2.88 25.56
N LYS A 89 -6.24 -3.44 26.75
CA LYS A 89 -5.03 -3.22 27.53
C LYS A 89 -3.81 -3.83 26.89
N MET A 90 -2.70 -3.11 27.02
CA MET A 90 -1.38 -3.49 26.52
C MET A 90 -0.33 -3.21 27.60
N ASP A 91 -0.61 -3.62 28.84
CA ASP A 91 0.31 -3.40 29.95
C ASP A 91 1.33 -4.52 30.04
N LEU A 92 2.59 -4.18 29.88
CA LEU A 92 3.71 -5.10 30.00
C LEU A 92 4.82 -4.50 30.86
N THR A 93 5.26 -5.29 31.84
CA THR A 93 6.43 -5.00 32.67
C THR A 93 7.37 -6.19 32.61
N ILE A 94 8.63 -5.97 32.27
CA ILE A 94 9.70 -6.98 32.27
C ILE A 94 10.79 -6.52 33.25
N ASN A 95 11.19 -7.39 34.15
CA ASN A 95 12.21 -7.09 35.19
C ASN A 95 11.91 -5.79 35.95
N GLY A 96 10.62 -5.50 36.25
CA GLY A 96 10.19 -4.28 36.93
C GLY A 96 10.14 -3.02 36.05
N LYS A 97 10.57 -3.07 34.79
CA LYS A 97 10.49 -1.94 33.83
C LYS A 97 9.20 -2.03 33.01
N LYS A 98 8.34 -1.00 33.07
CA LYS A 98 7.18 -0.84 32.18
C LYS A 98 7.66 -0.56 30.76
N LEU A 99 7.09 -1.27 29.77
CA LEU A 99 7.45 -1.18 28.36
C LEU A 99 6.31 -0.55 27.55
N LEU A 100 6.67 0.10 26.43
CA LEU A 100 5.76 0.81 25.53
C LEU A 100 5.43 -0.07 24.31
N PRO A 101 4.12 -0.34 24.02
CA PRO A 101 3.71 -1.10 22.85
C PRO A 101 4.09 -0.39 21.55
N GLY A 102 4.47 -1.16 20.53
CA GLY A 102 4.92 -0.67 19.24
C GLY A 102 6.33 -0.07 19.23
N VAL A 103 6.90 0.26 20.40
CA VAL A 103 8.21 0.91 20.53
C VAL A 103 9.23 -0.01 21.19
N ASP A 104 8.93 -0.51 22.38
CA ASP A 104 9.81 -1.41 23.13
C ASP A 104 9.45 -2.87 22.86
N TYR A 105 8.19 -3.15 22.54
CA TYR A 105 7.68 -4.48 22.24
C TYR A 105 6.49 -4.45 21.29
N ILE A 106 6.24 -5.59 20.67
CA ILE A 106 4.98 -5.92 20.00
C ILE A 106 4.47 -7.28 20.54
N VAL A 107 3.15 -7.48 20.46
CA VAL A 107 2.52 -8.79 20.67
C VAL A 107 2.43 -9.50 19.35
N SER A 108 2.90 -10.73 19.24
CA SER A 108 2.77 -11.52 18.02
C SER A 108 1.29 -11.66 17.64
N PRO A 109 0.92 -11.44 16.36
CA PRO A 109 -0.47 -11.22 15.96
C PRO A 109 -1.38 -12.43 16.18
N GLU A 110 -0.85 -13.66 16.24
CA GLU A 110 -1.59 -14.87 16.55
C GLU A 110 -1.82 -15.09 18.05
N SER A 111 -1.23 -14.24 18.90
CA SER A 111 -1.32 -14.41 20.35
C SER A 111 -2.72 -14.22 20.88
N LYS A 112 -3.10 -14.99 21.88
CA LYS A 112 -4.24 -14.67 22.74
C LYS A 112 -3.86 -13.61 23.79
N GLY A 113 -4.84 -12.96 24.36
CA GLY A 113 -4.67 -12.09 25.53
C GLY A 113 -4.32 -12.87 26.78
N CYS A 114 -3.72 -12.18 27.76
CA CYS A 114 -3.37 -12.74 29.07
C CYS A 114 -3.48 -11.70 30.18
N ASN A 115 -3.66 -12.19 31.42
CA ASN A 115 -3.52 -11.39 32.62
C ASN A 115 -2.75 -12.23 33.63
N VAL A 116 -1.42 -12.19 33.55
CA VAL A 116 -0.51 -13.10 34.26
C VAL A 116 0.76 -12.39 34.71
N SER A 117 1.40 -12.94 35.72
CA SER A 117 2.74 -12.56 36.17
C SER A 117 3.53 -13.80 36.53
N GLY A 118 4.85 -13.73 36.40
CA GLY A 118 5.70 -14.89 36.70
C GLY A 118 7.16 -14.64 36.44
N THR A 119 7.90 -15.76 36.45
CA THR A 119 9.31 -15.80 36.12
C THR A 119 9.51 -16.42 34.74
N LEU A 120 10.57 -16.01 34.07
CA LEU A 120 10.95 -16.49 32.75
C LEU A 120 12.23 -17.33 32.85
N ARG A 121 12.21 -18.50 32.25
CA ARG A 121 13.40 -19.33 32.04
C ARG A 121 13.86 -19.20 30.59
N LYS A 122 15.15 -19.27 30.38
CA LYS A 122 15.72 -19.28 29.03
C LYS A 122 15.38 -20.60 28.34
N LYS A 123 14.80 -20.52 27.12
CA LYS A 123 14.51 -21.68 26.28
C LYS A 123 15.64 -21.93 25.29
N ASP A 124 16.10 -20.85 24.60
CA ASP A 124 17.23 -20.88 23.65
C ASP A 124 17.98 -19.54 23.62
N SER A 125 18.70 -19.23 22.54
CA SER A 125 19.52 -18.01 22.42
C SER A 125 18.72 -16.71 22.53
N SER A 126 17.47 -16.67 22.02
CA SER A 126 16.63 -15.47 21.92
C SER A 126 15.26 -15.63 22.57
N HIS A 127 14.84 -16.83 22.99
CA HIS A 127 13.53 -17.10 23.55
C HIS A 127 13.58 -17.38 25.05
N PHE A 128 12.59 -16.84 25.74
CA PHE A 128 12.33 -17.02 27.17
C PHE A 128 10.86 -17.39 27.34
N VAL A 129 10.57 -18.28 28.30
CA VAL A 129 9.22 -18.81 28.51
C VAL A 129 8.91 -18.91 30.00
N ASP A 130 7.63 -18.83 30.34
CA ASP A 130 7.14 -19.14 31.66
C ASP A 130 7.17 -20.68 31.96
N MET A 131 6.66 -21.10 33.09
CA MET A 131 6.67 -22.51 33.51
C MET A 131 5.85 -23.41 32.60
N ASP A 132 4.74 -22.87 32.07
CA ASP A 132 3.75 -23.63 31.28
C ASP A 132 3.94 -23.46 29.76
N ASP A 133 4.98 -22.72 29.32
CA ASP A 133 5.26 -22.37 27.93
C ASP A 133 4.09 -21.60 27.26
N ARG A 134 3.26 -20.88 28.03
CA ARG A 134 2.10 -20.13 27.54
C ARG A 134 2.34 -18.63 27.43
N PHE A 135 3.31 -18.13 28.19
CA PHE A 135 3.81 -16.77 28.02
C PHE A 135 5.26 -16.83 27.56
N MET A 136 5.50 -16.26 26.37
CA MET A 136 6.79 -16.32 25.71
C MET A 136 7.30 -14.92 25.41
N VAL A 137 8.61 -14.75 25.46
CA VAL A 137 9.32 -13.52 25.10
C VAL A 137 10.41 -13.88 24.11
N SER A 138 10.45 -13.21 22.97
CA SER A 138 11.58 -13.25 22.03
C SER A 138 12.32 -11.91 21.99
N LEU A 139 13.60 -11.95 21.66
CA LEU A 139 14.45 -10.76 21.51
C LEU A 139 14.72 -10.57 20.01
N GLU A 140 14.25 -9.44 19.45
CA GLU A 140 14.29 -9.15 18.03
C GLU A 140 15.23 -7.98 17.71
N ASP A 141 15.87 -8.03 16.56
CA ASP A 141 16.73 -6.94 16.06
C ASP A 141 15.92 -5.76 15.52
N LYS A 142 14.69 -6.04 15.04
CA LYS A 142 13.68 -5.09 14.59
C LYS A 142 12.30 -5.65 14.93
N LEU A 143 11.43 -4.79 15.48
CA LEU A 143 10.02 -5.11 15.64
C LEU A 143 9.30 -4.92 14.30
N THR A 144 8.70 -5.99 13.79
CA THR A 144 7.93 -5.99 12.54
C THR A 144 6.61 -6.67 12.82
N TRP A 145 5.53 -5.88 12.92
CA TRP A 145 4.21 -6.41 13.23
C TRP A 145 3.50 -6.89 11.96
N SER A 146 2.46 -7.68 12.13
CA SER A 146 1.63 -8.18 11.04
C SER A 146 0.21 -8.46 11.54
N VAL A 147 -0.63 -8.98 10.67
CA VAL A 147 -2.01 -9.36 10.96
C VAL A 147 -2.15 -10.88 10.87
N GLU A 148 -2.99 -11.47 11.74
CA GLU A 148 -3.21 -12.92 11.73
C GLU A 148 -4.70 -13.26 11.79
N GLN A 149 -5.08 -14.27 11.02
CA GLN A 149 -6.46 -14.74 10.88
C GLN A 149 -6.85 -15.83 11.89
N LYS A 150 -5.96 -16.19 12.80
CA LYS A 150 -6.14 -17.20 13.85
C LYS A 150 -5.66 -16.72 15.20
N VAL A 151 -6.00 -17.44 16.26
CA VAL A 151 -5.51 -17.22 17.61
C VAL A 151 -4.95 -18.53 18.14
N GLU A 152 -3.72 -18.50 18.62
CA GLU A 152 -3.03 -19.62 19.25
C GLU A 152 -3.25 -19.61 20.78
N ASP A 153 -2.96 -20.72 21.46
CA ASP A 153 -3.16 -20.84 22.91
C ASP A 153 -1.94 -20.37 23.74
N TYR A 154 -1.28 -19.29 23.26
CA TYR A 154 -0.16 -18.66 23.96
C TYR A 154 -0.16 -17.14 23.73
N THR A 155 0.68 -16.44 24.49
CA THR A 155 1.01 -15.03 24.27
C THR A 155 2.52 -14.93 24.01
N LEU A 156 2.90 -14.45 22.83
CA LEU A 156 4.29 -14.20 22.48
C LEU A 156 4.53 -12.67 22.40
N ILE A 157 5.50 -12.21 23.18
CA ILE A 157 5.99 -10.84 23.19
C ILE A 157 7.32 -10.80 22.44
N GLN A 158 7.44 -9.91 21.47
CA GLN A 158 8.68 -9.63 20.77
C GLN A 158 9.27 -8.33 21.31
N LEU A 159 10.47 -8.38 21.91
CA LEU A 159 11.16 -7.22 22.49
C LEU A 159 12.26 -6.71 21.55
N ASP A 160 12.37 -5.41 21.40
CA ASP A 160 13.49 -4.78 20.69
C ASP A 160 14.78 -4.90 21.52
N LYS A 161 15.76 -5.68 21.02
CA LYS A 161 17.08 -5.86 21.63
C LYS A 161 17.83 -4.56 21.90
N LYS A 162 17.60 -3.53 21.10
CA LYS A 162 18.28 -2.23 21.24
C LYS A 162 17.72 -1.42 22.40
N ARG A 163 16.44 -1.64 22.77
CA ARG A 163 15.72 -0.90 23.80
C ARG A 163 15.61 -1.68 25.11
N PHE A 164 15.65 -3.00 25.02
CA PHE A 164 15.65 -3.89 26.18
C PHE A 164 17.01 -4.53 26.36
N THR A 165 17.79 -4.03 27.33
CA THR A 165 19.10 -4.57 27.66
C THR A 165 19.02 -5.60 28.79
N GLY A 166 19.70 -6.73 28.63
CA GLY A 166 19.74 -7.80 29.63
C GLY A 166 18.86 -9.00 29.27
N LYS A 167 18.67 -9.89 30.26
CA LYS A 167 17.87 -11.11 30.12
C LYS A 167 16.50 -10.90 30.76
N PRO A 168 15.39 -11.21 30.08
CA PRO A 168 14.07 -11.25 30.73
C PRO A 168 14.05 -12.37 31.77
N THR A 169 13.71 -12.04 33.02
CA THR A 169 13.67 -13.01 34.15
C THR A 169 12.33 -13.00 34.89
N SER A 170 11.61 -11.87 34.85
CA SER A 170 10.30 -11.75 35.45
C SER A 170 9.39 -10.88 34.60
N PHE A 171 8.10 -11.10 34.67
CA PHE A 171 7.12 -10.35 33.91
C PHE A 171 5.80 -10.15 34.65
N THR A 172 5.10 -9.10 34.30
CA THR A 172 3.67 -8.86 34.58
C THR A 172 3.07 -8.38 33.25
N ALA A 173 2.06 -9.06 32.76
CA ALA A 173 1.38 -8.77 31.50
C ALA A 173 -0.13 -8.73 31.69
N ASN A 174 -0.78 -7.68 31.17
CA ASN A 174 -2.23 -7.61 31.03
C ASN A 174 -2.52 -7.16 29.58
N ILE A 175 -2.70 -8.15 28.71
CA ILE A 175 -2.87 -7.98 27.26
C ILE A 175 -4.29 -8.43 26.91
N GLU A 176 -5.04 -7.56 26.26
CA GLU A 176 -6.41 -7.86 25.82
C GLU A 176 -6.47 -8.02 24.31
N ASN A 177 -6.77 -9.23 23.84
CA ASN A 177 -7.08 -9.47 22.44
C ASN A 177 -8.60 -9.59 22.21
N ARG A 178 -8.99 -9.40 20.96
CA ARG A 178 -10.34 -9.67 20.46
C ARG A 178 -10.26 -10.35 19.11
N PHE A 179 -10.66 -11.62 19.06
CA PHE A 179 -10.78 -12.34 17.79
C PHE A 179 -12.12 -12.03 17.12
N ILE A 180 -12.06 -11.46 15.93
CA ILE A 180 -13.24 -11.13 15.12
C ILE A 180 -13.39 -12.24 14.09
N LYS A 181 -14.37 -13.16 14.28
CA LYS A 181 -14.59 -14.31 13.39
C LYS A 181 -15.00 -13.92 11.96
N LYS A 182 -15.62 -12.76 11.80
CA LYS A 182 -16.12 -12.24 10.52
C LYS A 182 -15.92 -10.72 10.50
N PHE A 183 -14.71 -10.30 10.18
CA PHE A 183 -14.41 -8.90 9.90
C PHE A 183 -14.86 -8.58 8.49
N THR A 184 -15.66 -7.52 8.31
CA THR A 184 -16.15 -7.09 7.00
C THR A 184 -15.21 -6.01 6.45
N ALA A 185 -14.71 -6.24 5.23
CA ALA A 185 -13.87 -5.34 4.46
C ALA A 185 -14.44 -5.15 3.05
N SER A 186 -13.93 -4.19 2.31
CA SER A 186 -14.34 -3.92 0.93
C SER A 186 -13.16 -3.55 0.05
N ASN A 187 -13.01 -4.20 -1.09
CA ASN A 187 -12.21 -3.64 -2.16
C ASN A 187 -12.94 -2.41 -2.74
N ILE A 188 -12.19 -1.39 -3.14
CA ILE A 188 -12.75 -0.18 -3.76
C ILE A 188 -12.40 -0.22 -5.25
N CYS A 189 -13.44 -0.25 -6.10
CA CYS A 189 -13.31 -0.55 -7.51
C CYS A 189 -13.92 0.55 -8.38
N ALA A 190 -13.08 1.25 -9.14
CA ALA A 190 -13.48 2.37 -10.00
C ALA A 190 -12.94 2.23 -11.42
N MET A 191 -13.48 3.00 -12.36
CA MET A 191 -13.01 3.02 -13.74
C MET A 191 -13.24 4.34 -14.43
N VAL A 192 -12.44 4.57 -15.46
CA VAL A 192 -12.68 5.53 -16.55
C VAL A 192 -12.89 4.73 -17.83
N SER A 193 -14.01 4.98 -18.52
CA SER A 193 -14.36 4.23 -19.75
C SER A 193 -13.42 4.58 -20.90
N GLY A 194 -12.99 3.57 -21.65
CA GLY A 194 -12.18 3.74 -22.86
C GLY A 194 -12.98 4.36 -24.02
N THR A 195 -12.29 5.07 -24.91
CA THR A 195 -12.90 5.78 -26.04
C THR A 195 -13.03 4.93 -27.31
N ASP A 196 -12.20 3.87 -27.45
CA ASP A 196 -12.17 3.01 -28.66
C ASP A 196 -12.45 1.54 -28.32
N LYS A 197 -11.83 1.01 -27.26
CA LYS A 197 -11.98 -0.38 -26.81
C LYS A 197 -12.39 -0.45 -25.35
N PRO A 198 -13.63 -0.06 -25.01
CA PRO A 198 -14.09 0.04 -23.60
C PRO A 198 -14.11 -1.30 -22.87
N ASP A 199 -14.15 -2.42 -23.59
CA ASP A 199 -14.09 -3.78 -23.01
C ASP A 199 -12.65 -4.28 -22.78
N SER A 200 -11.63 -3.51 -23.12
CA SER A 200 -10.23 -3.80 -22.80
C SER A 200 -9.75 -2.90 -21.69
N PHE A 201 -9.13 -3.46 -20.63
CA PHE A 201 -8.73 -2.74 -19.45
C PHE A 201 -7.22 -2.75 -19.23
N ILE A 202 -6.69 -1.63 -18.78
CA ILE A 202 -5.43 -1.55 -18.03
C ILE A 202 -5.80 -1.28 -16.57
N PHE A 203 -5.33 -2.13 -15.65
CA PHE A 203 -5.59 -1.97 -14.22
C PHE A 203 -4.38 -1.38 -13.50
N ILE A 204 -4.66 -0.46 -12.58
CA ILE A 204 -3.71 0.07 -11.61
C ILE A 204 -4.27 -0.29 -10.23
N THR A 205 -3.44 -0.94 -9.41
CA THR A 205 -3.88 -1.46 -8.12
C THR A 205 -2.93 -1.07 -6.99
N ALA A 206 -3.44 -0.97 -5.79
CA ALA A 206 -2.71 -0.82 -4.54
C ALA A 206 -3.56 -1.38 -3.40
N HIS A 207 -2.96 -1.83 -2.30
CA HIS A 207 -3.75 -2.07 -1.09
C HIS A 207 -3.85 -0.79 -0.27
N TYR A 208 -4.98 -0.61 0.43
CA TYR A 208 -5.21 0.56 1.26
C TYR A 208 -5.29 0.25 2.75
N ASP A 209 -5.45 -1.02 3.12
CA ASP A 209 -5.37 -1.47 4.50
C ASP A 209 -3.94 -1.38 5.03
N HIS A 210 -3.80 -1.42 6.35
CA HIS A 210 -2.53 -1.60 7.03
C HIS A 210 -2.82 -2.24 8.41
N LEU A 211 -1.85 -2.26 9.29
CA LEU A 211 -1.86 -3.10 10.49
C LEU A 211 -2.86 -2.66 11.57
N GLY A 212 -3.33 -1.40 11.53
CA GLY A 212 -4.23 -0.88 12.55
C GLY A 212 -3.50 -0.43 13.80
N GLY A 213 -3.99 -0.87 14.96
CA GLY A 213 -3.44 -0.41 16.23
C GLY A 213 -3.34 -1.50 17.28
N MET A 214 -2.48 -1.25 18.27
CA MET A 214 -2.18 -2.09 19.41
C MET A 214 -2.49 -1.31 20.71
N GLY A 215 -3.59 -1.67 21.37
CA GLY A 215 -4.10 -0.94 22.51
C GLY A 215 -4.84 0.36 22.16
N SER A 216 -4.92 1.26 23.15
CA SER A 216 -5.67 2.52 23.01
C SER A 216 -4.86 3.65 22.40
N ASP A 217 -3.53 3.59 22.40
CA ASP A 217 -2.69 4.76 22.13
C ASP A 217 -1.64 4.52 21.03
N THR A 218 -1.45 3.28 20.62
CA THR A 218 -0.46 2.89 19.62
C THR A 218 -1.14 2.47 18.31
N TYR A 219 -0.76 3.08 17.19
CA TYR A 219 -1.19 2.66 15.86
C TYR A 219 0.02 2.66 14.91
N PHE A 220 -0.11 1.90 13.84
CA PHE A 220 0.89 1.75 12.78
C PHE A 220 0.46 2.63 11.61
N PRO A 221 1.14 3.76 11.33
CA PRO A 221 0.63 4.75 10.37
C PRO A 221 0.61 4.26 8.93
N GLY A 222 1.61 3.47 8.51
CA GLY A 222 1.69 2.92 7.16
C GLY A 222 1.74 4.02 6.09
N ALA A 223 2.66 4.96 6.22
CA ALA A 223 2.77 6.06 5.26
C ALA A 223 3.38 5.60 3.95
N ASN A 224 4.48 4.85 4.01
CA ASN A 224 5.05 4.20 2.84
C ASN A 224 4.27 2.95 2.49
N ASP A 225 3.87 2.18 3.47
CA ASP A 225 3.10 0.94 3.37
C ASP A 225 1.63 1.15 3.79
N ASN A 226 0.67 1.31 2.89
CA ASN A 226 0.85 1.61 1.49
C ASN A 226 0.09 2.90 1.10
N ALA A 227 0.05 3.90 2.02
CA ALA A 227 -0.57 5.19 1.67
C ALA A 227 0.13 5.85 0.48
N SER A 228 1.43 5.59 0.28
CA SER A 228 2.21 6.11 -0.85
C SER A 228 1.78 5.53 -2.20
N GLY A 229 1.57 4.22 -2.27
CA GLY A 229 1.05 3.56 -3.47
C GLY A 229 -0.38 3.95 -3.79
N VAL A 230 -1.22 4.11 -2.75
CA VAL A 230 -2.58 4.64 -2.90
C VAL A 230 -2.56 6.07 -3.46
N ALA A 231 -1.68 6.95 -2.96
CA ALA A 231 -1.56 8.32 -3.45
C ALA A 231 -1.16 8.38 -4.93
N LEU A 232 -0.19 7.55 -5.34
CA LEU A 232 0.22 7.42 -6.75
C LEU A 232 -0.93 6.93 -7.62
N LEU A 233 -1.67 5.91 -7.18
CA LEU A 233 -2.85 5.40 -7.88
C LEU A 233 -3.93 6.49 -8.04
N LEU A 234 -4.24 7.24 -6.99
CA LEU A 234 -5.23 8.34 -7.04
C LEU A 234 -4.79 9.47 -7.97
N SER A 235 -3.49 9.79 -8.04
CA SER A 235 -2.97 10.75 -9.01
C SER A 235 -3.17 10.30 -10.45
N LEU A 236 -2.89 9.01 -10.73
CA LEU A 236 -3.15 8.43 -12.05
C LEU A 236 -4.65 8.41 -12.36
N ALA A 237 -5.51 8.11 -11.38
CA ALA A 237 -6.96 8.18 -11.53
C ALA A 237 -7.44 9.59 -11.87
N LYS A 238 -6.94 10.61 -11.16
CA LYS A 238 -7.22 12.02 -11.41
C LYS A 238 -6.82 12.45 -12.83
N TYR A 239 -5.65 12.02 -13.28
CA TYR A 239 -5.19 12.28 -14.65
C TYR A 239 -6.11 11.64 -15.69
N TYR A 240 -6.40 10.34 -15.57
CA TYR A 240 -7.20 9.62 -16.55
C TYR A 240 -8.67 10.04 -16.54
N ALA A 241 -9.19 10.61 -15.46
CA ALA A 241 -10.54 11.17 -15.39
C ALA A 241 -10.77 12.26 -16.44
N ILE A 242 -9.75 13.08 -16.69
CA ILE A 242 -9.81 14.19 -17.68
C ILE A 242 -9.05 13.89 -18.99
N HIS A 243 -8.32 12.79 -19.04
CA HIS A 243 -7.61 12.29 -20.23
C HIS A 243 -8.02 10.84 -20.56
N PRO A 244 -9.27 10.60 -20.99
CA PRO A 244 -9.73 9.25 -21.32
C PRO A 244 -8.84 8.60 -22.38
N GLN A 245 -8.51 7.34 -22.17
CA GLN A 245 -7.61 6.58 -23.04
C GLN A 245 -8.39 5.69 -24.00
N ARG A 246 -7.69 5.07 -24.94
CA ARG A 246 -8.25 4.11 -25.90
C ARG A 246 -8.92 2.92 -25.20
N TYR A 247 -8.25 2.35 -24.18
CA TYR A 247 -8.77 1.30 -23.32
C TYR A 247 -9.38 1.91 -22.06
N SER A 248 -10.25 1.17 -21.39
CA SER A 248 -10.72 1.52 -20.07
C SER A 248 -9.59 1.43 -19.06
N MET A 249 -9.53 2.39 -18.14
CA MET A 249 -8.60 2.39 -17.02
C MET A 249 -9.35 1.94 -15.77
N GLY A 250 -8.93 0.83 -15.18
CA GLY A 250 -9.52 0.30 -13.94
C GLY A 250 -8.61 0.60 -12.76
N PHE A 251 -9.20 0.96 -11.63
CA PHE A 251 -8.51 1.29 -10.38
C PHE A 251 -9.07 0.42 -9.27
N LEU A 252 -8.21 -0.39 -8.67
CA LEU A 252 -8.59 -1.28 -7.58
C LEU A 252 -7.73 -0.97 -6.35
N LEU A 253 -8.41 -0.64 -5.25
CA LEU A 253 -7.79 -0.50 -3.95
C LEU A 253 -8.23 -1.70 -3.10
N PHE A 254 -7.29 -2.59 -2.81
CA PHE A 254 -7.56 -3.83 -2.09
C PHE A 254 -7.56 -3.63 -0.59
N ALA A 255 -8.38 -4.42 0.10
CA ALA A 255 -8.37 -4.56 1.55
C ALA A 255 -7.88 -5.96 1.95
N GLY A 256 -7.28 -6.08 3.14
CA GLY A 256 -6.82 -7.36 3.67
C GLY A 256 -5.60 -7.94 2.93
N GLU A 257 -4.79 -7.09 2.33
CA GLU A 257 -3.48 -7.46 1.80
C GLU A 257 -2.60 -7.97 2.95
N GLU A 258 -2.54 -7.21 4.03
CA GLU A 258 -1.79 -7.47 5.25
C GLU A 258 -2.25 -8.74 6.02
N ALA A 259 -3.46 -9.20 5.74
CA ALA A 259 -4.00 -10.46 6.26
C ALA A 259 -3.76 -11.65 5.31
N GLY A 260 -2.91 -11.51 4.31
CA GLY A 260 -2.54 -12.54 3.35
C GLY A 260 -3.27 -12.42 2.01
N LEU A 261 -3.26 -11.23 1.40
CA LEU A 261 -3.77 -10.96 0.04
C LEU A 261 -5.27 -11.29 -0.13
N VAL A 262 -6.07 -11.14 0.95
CA VAL A 262 -7.46 -11.64 0.98
C VAL A 262 -8.33 -10.94 -0.05
N GLY A 263 -8.18 -9.60 -0.20
CA GLY A 263 -9.01 -8.82 -1.11
C GLY A 263 -8.76 -9.10 -2.57
N SER A 264 -7.51 -9.22 -2.99
CA SER A 264 -7.14 -9.56 -4.37
C SER A 264 -7.51 -11.00 -4.72
N SER A 265 -7.34 -11.94 -3.79
CA SER A 265 -7.83 -13.32 -3.94
C SER A 265 -9.35 -13.35 -4.15
N TYR A 266 -10.10 -12.62 -3.31
CA TYR A 266 -11.56 -12.52 -3.42
C TYR A 266 -11.99 -11.90 -4.75
N TYR A 267 -11.30 -10.82 -5.21
CA TYR A 267 -11.60 -10.20 -6.49
C TYR A 267 -11.39 -11.16 -7.66
N VAL A 268 -10.30 -11.90 -7.67
CA VAL A 268 -9.98 -12.85 -8.76
C VAL A 268 -10.96 -14.00 -8.83
N GLU A 269 -11.51 -14.46 -7.69
CA GLU A 269 -12.58 -15.47 -7.63
C GLU A 269 -13.94 -14.93 -8.07
N ARG A 270 -14.21 -13.64 -7.85
CA ARG A 270 -15.48 -12.95 -8.13
C ARG A 270 -15.24 -11.63 -8.86
N PRO A 271 -14.65 -11.68 -10.06
CA PRO A 271 -14.21 -10.47 -10.76
C PRO A 271 -15.41 -9.64 -11.24
N LEU A 272 -15.32 -8.32 -11.05
CA LEU A 272 -16.34 -7.38 -11.51
C LEU A 272 -16.30 -7.13 -13.02
N VAL A 273 -15.17 -7.45 -13.66
CA VAL A 273 -15.01 -7.54 -15.12
C VAL A 273 -14.32 -8.85 -15.47
N PRO A 274 -14.61 -9.49 -16.60
CA PRO A 274 -13.95 -10.75 -16.98
C PRO A 274 -12.43 -10.59 -17.00
N LEU A 275 -11.67 -11.45 -16.31
CA LEU A 275 -10.22 -11.36 -16.23
C LEU A 275 -9.53 -11.31 -17.60
N ARG A 276 -10.07 -12.01 -18.61
CA ARG A 276 -9.56 -11.98 -20.01
C ARG A 276 -9.64 -10.60 -20.68
N HIS A 277 -10.41 -9.67 -20.12
CA HIS A 277 -10.50 -8.29 -20.61
C HIS A 277 -9.38 -7.39 -20.03
N ILE A 278 -8.69 -7.84 -18.99
CA ILE A 278 -7.56 -7.13 -18.39
C ILE A 278 -6.33 -7.41 -19.24
N ARG A 279 -5.83 -6.39 -19.95
CA ARG A 279 -4.67 -6.49 -20.85
C ARG A 279 -3.36 -6.46 -20.09
N PHE A 280 -3.34 -5.68 -19.02
CA PHE A 280 -2.22 -5.58 -18.09
C PHE A 280 -2.68 -5.02 -16.75
N LEU A 281 -1.98 -5.41 -15.69
CA LEU A 281 -2.18 -4.88 -14.34
C LEU A 281 -0.84 -4.38 -13.79
N THR A 282 -0.84 -3.18 -13.22
CA THR A 282 0.31 -2.64 -12.48
C THR A 282 -0.11 -2.44 -11.02
N ASN A 283 0.54 -3.19 -10.12
CA ASN A 283 0.36 -3.06 -8.67
C ASN A 283 1.43 -2.15 -8.09
N THR A 284 1.01 -1.18 -7.27
CA THR A 284 1.89 -0.19 -6.66
C THR A 284 1.91 -0.37 -5.15
N ASP A 285 3.10 -0.55 -4.58
CA ASP A 285 3.28 -0.74 -3.16
C ASP A 285 4.64 -0.17 -2.74
N LEU A 286 4.71 0.47 -1.55
CA LEU A 286 5.93 1.14 -1.08
C LEU A 286 6.50 2.15 -2.11
N ALA A 287 5.66 3.10 -2.56
CA ALA A 287 5.99 4.06 -3.63
C ALA A 287 6.48 5.44 -3.11
N GLY A 288 6.89 5.54 -1.85
CA GLY A 288 7.19 6.83 -1.21
C GLY A 288 8.65 7.26 -1.23
N THR A 289 9.55 6.41 -1.74
CA THR A 289 11.00 6.68 -1.88
C THR A 289 11.41 6.51 -3.34
N GLY A 290 12.61 6.00 -3.64
CA GLY A 290 13.02 5.67 -5.01
C GLY A 290 14.39 6.20 -5.40
N ASP A 291 15.12 6.83 -4.48
CA ASP A 291 16.48 7.36 -4.74
C ASP A 291 17.42 6.30 -5.35
N GLU A 292 17.21 5.02 -5.05
CA GLU A 292 17.97 3.90 -5.60
C GLU A 292 17.20 3.16 -6.74
N GLY A 293 16.11 3.75 -7.25
CA GLY A 293 15.26 3.21 -8.30
C GLY A 293 14.15 2.30 -7.77
N ILE A 294 13.70 1.36 -8.63
CA ILE A 294 12.61 0.41 -8.31
C ILE A 294 13.02 -1.04 -8.59
N THR A 295 12.30 -1.98 -7.99
CA THR A 295 12.30 -3.38 -8.38
C THR A 295 10.93 -3.77 -8.95
N VAL A 296 10.93 -4.43 -10.11
CA VAL A 296 9.73 -4.92 -10.78
C VAL A 296 9.64 -6.43 -10.63
N VAL A 297 8.64 -6.91 -9.90
CA VAL A 297 8.29 -8.32 -9.76
C VAL A 297 7.54 -8.78 -11.01
N ASN A 298 7.71 -10.02 -11.42
CA ASN A 298 7.27 -10.61 -12.69
C ASN A 298 7.98 -10.05 -13.94
N ALA A 299 9.05 -9.30 -13.81
CA ALA A 299 9.81 -8.79 -14.95
C ALA A 299 10.33 -9.89 -15.88
N THR A 300 10.68 -11.06 -15.32
CA THR A 300 11.12 -12.24 -16.08
C THR A 300 9.97 -12.99 -16.75
N GLU A 301 8.76 -12.87 -16.20
CA GLU A 301 7.55 -13.51 -16.73
C GLU A 301 7.00 -12.75 -17.95
N PHE A 302 7.17 -11.42 -17.96
CA PHE A 302 6.69 -10.53 -19.04
C PHE A 302 7.85 -9.69 -19.59
N PRO A 303 8.84 -10.33 -20.28
CA PRO A 303 10.06 -9.65 -20.70
C PRO A 303 9.85 -8.58 -21.78
N LYS A 304 8.78 -8.67 -22.58
CA LYS A 304 8.44 -7.65 -23.60
C LYS A 304 7.98 -6.36 -22.95
N GLU A 305 7.11 -6.46 -21.97
CA GLU A 305 6.57 -5.34 -21.22
C GLU A 305 7.66 -4.72 -20.33
N PHE A 306 8.52 -5.56 -19.75
CA PHE A 306 9.68 -5.08 -18.99
C PHE A 306 10.69 -4.36 -19.89
N ALA A 307 10.95 -4.85 -21.11
CA ALA A 307 11.79 -4.15 -22.10
C ALA A 307 11.16 -2.81 -22.54
N LEU A 308 9.83 -2.73 -22.67
CA LEU A 308 9.12 -1.48 -22.92
C LEU A 308 9.36 -0.47 -21.81
N MET A 309 9.20 -0.88 -20.54
CA MET A 309 9.41 -0.01 -19.37
C MET A 309 10.85 0.51 -19.30
N ASN A 310 11.84 -0.36 -19.51
CA ASN A 310 13.25 0.05 -19.54
C ASN A 310 13.55 1.02 -20.70
N ARG A 311 13.05 0.78 -21.91
CA ARG A 311 13.23 1.68 -23.05
C ARG A 311 12.68 3.08 -22.75
N ILE A 312 11.49 3.17 -22.13
CA ILE A 312 10.91 4.44 -21.69
C ILE A 312 11.82 5.11 -20.66
N ASN A 313 12.29 4.36 -19.68
CA ASN A 313 13.20 4.91 -18.67
C ASN A 313 14.54 5.35 -19.28
N ASP A 314 15.06 4.63 -20.26
CA ASP A 314 16.30 5.01 -20.95
C ASP A 314 16.14 6.29 -21.78
N GLU A 315 14.96 6.51 -22.35
CA GLU A 315 14.64 7.71 -23.15
C GLU A 315 14.43 8.94 -22.26
N TYR A 316 13.63 8.81 -21.18
CA TYR A 316 13.20 9.95 -20.36
C TYR A 316 14.01 10.13 -19.07
N LYS A 317 14.77 9.11 -18.63
CA LYS A 317 15.60 9.13 -17.42
C LYS A 317 14.82 9.43 -16.13
N TYR A 318 13.60 8.91 -16.03
CA TYR A 318 12.76 9.11 -14.87
C TYR A 318 13.38 8.54 -13.58
N LEU A 319 13.87 7.31 -13.63
CA LEU A 319 14.42 6.61 -12.47
C LEU A 319 15.88 6.25 -12.68
N THR A 320 16.67 6.27 -11.60
CA THR A 320 18.07 5.87 -11.60
C THR A 320 18.27 4.43 -12.09
N LYS A 321 17.34 3.54 -11.71
CA LYS A 321 17.46 2.11 -12.01
C LYS A 321 16.10 1.40 -11.94
N ILE A 322 15.90 0.44 -12.84
CA ILE A 322 14.78 -0.52 -12.79
C ILE A 322 15.35 -1.92 -12.71
N ASN A 323 15.23 -2.55 -11.53
CA ASN A 323 15.69 -3.90 -11.30
C ASN A 323 14.63 -4.93 -11.72
N SER A 324 15.09 -6.02 -12.31
CA SER A 324 14.26 -7.18 -12.64
C SER A 324 14.19 -8.15 -11.47
N ARG A 325 12.99 -8.65 -11.17
CA ARG A 325 12.74 -9.76 -10.25
C ARG A 325 11.76 -10.74 -10.88
N GLY A 326 11.95 -12.02 -10.59
CA GLY A 326 11.04 -13.10 -11.00
C GLY A 326 9.73 -13.10 -10.20
N LYS A 327 8.91 -14.09 -10.48
CA LYS A 327 7.60 -14.29 -9.84
C LYS A 327 7.72 -14.43 -8.33
N ALA A 328 6.86 -13.75 -7.59
CA ALA A 328 6.76 -13.85 -6.14
C ALA A 328 5.32 -13.59 -5.66
N ALA A 329 4.90 -14.33 -4.62
CA ALA A 329 3.60 -14.18 -3.97
C ALA A 329 3.70 -13.17 -2.81
N ASN A 330 4.03 -11.91 -3.11
CA ASN A 330 4.38 -10.90 -2.10
C ASN A 330 3.64 -9.58 -2.24
N SER A 331 2.59 -9.51 -3.06
CA SER A 331 1.58 -8.44 -3.10
C SER A 331 0.43 -8.83 -4.05
N ASP A 332 -0.59 -7.99 -4.20
CA ASP A 332 -1.90 -8.26 -4.82
C ASP A 332 -1.89 -8.66 -6.30
N HIS A 333 -0.80 -8.42 -7.04
CA HIS A 333 -0.63 -8.86 -8.43
C HIS A 333 -0.65 -10.40 -8.57
N TYR A 334 -0.31 -11.12 -7.48
CA TYR A 334 -0.01 -12.55 -7.51
C TYR A 334 -1.18 -13.37 -8.06
N PHE A 335 -2.37 -13.25 -7.47
CA PHE A 335 -3.53 -14.05 -7.88
C PHE A 335 -4.01 -13.75 -9.31
N PHE A 336 -3.84 -12.51 -9.78
CA PHE A 336 -4.12 -12.16 -11.16
C PHE A 336 -3.18 -12.91 -12.13
N THR A 337 -1.89 -12.95 -11.81
CA THR A 337 -0.89 -13.67 -12.60
C THR A 337 -1.20 -15.18 -12.63
N GLU A 338 -1.60 -15.77 -11.49
CA GLU A 338 -2.01 -17.17 -11.41
C GLU A 338 -3.22 -17.51 -12.30
N LYS A 339 -4.05 -16.52 -12.62
CA LYS A 339 -5.21 -16.65 -13.53
C LYS A 339 -4.92 -16.18 -14.96
N GLY A 340 -3.65 -15.95 -15.29
CA GLY A 340 -3.21 -15.62 -16.65
C GLY A 340 -3.35 -14.14 -17.03
N VAL A 341 -3.56 -13.24 -16.06
CA VAL A 341 -3.52 -11.80 -16.30
C VAL A 341 -2.07 -11.32 -16.23
N PRO A 342 -1.52 -10.70 -17.30
CA PRO A 342 -0.19 -10.10 -17.23
C PRO A 342 -0.15 -9.00 -16.17
N ALA A 343 0.83 -9.08 -15.27
CA ALA A 343 0.91 -8.14 -14.16
C ALA A 343 2.35 -7.86 -13.73
N PHE A 344 2.63 -6.59 -13.44
CA PHE A 344 3.79 -6.19 -12.65
C PHE A 344 3.37 -5.74 -11.26
N PHE A 345 4.23 -6.01 -10.32
CA PHE A 345 4.28 -5.33 -9.04
C PHE A 345 5.61 -4.62 -8.92
N PHE A 346 5.61 -3.36 -8.50
CA PHE A 346 6.85 -2.66 -8.22
C PHE A 346 6.83 -1.99 -6.85
N TYR A 347 8.00 -1.91 -6.26
CA TYR A 347 8.30 -1.16 -5.05
C TYR A 347 9.58 -0.36 -5.21
N THR A 348 9.64 0.78 -4.51
CA THR A 348 10.79 1.69 -4.56
C THR A 348 11.92 1.24 -3.64
N LEU A 349 13.13 1.66 -3.96
CA LEU A 349 14.35 1.37 -3.24
C LEU A 349 14.98 2.65 -2.68
N GLY A 350 15.74 2.47 -1.59
CA GLY A 350 16.39 3.60 -0.90
C GLY A 350 15.51 4.29 0.14
N GLY A 351 16.04 5.33 0.78
CA GLY A 351 15.32 6.19 1.70
C GLY A 351 14.92 5.54 3.03
N VAL A 352 13.64 5.58 3.36
CA VAL A 352 13.08 5.18 4.66
C VAL A 352 13.11 3.66 4.83
N LYS A 353 13.59 3.20 6.01
CA LYS A 353 13.65 1.77 6.37
C LYS A 353 12.52 1.34 7.32
N ALA A 354 11.63 2.27 7.70
CA ALA A 354 10.46 1.96 8.47
C ALA A 354 9.50 1.09 7.62
N TYR A 355 9.07 -0.03 8.20
CA TYR A 355 8.21 -1.02 7.56
C TYR A 355 7.57 -1.87 8.64
N HIS A 356 6.25 -1.95 8.66
CA HIS A 356 5.47 -2.68 9.66
C HIS A 356 5.80 -2.29 11.09
N ASP A 357 6.12 -1.02 11.31
CA ASP A 357 6.44 -0.43 12.60
C ASP A 357 5.78 0.95 12.78
N VAL A 358 5.81 1.48 13.99
CA VAL A 358 5.19 2.78 14.33
C VAL A 358 5.97 3.99 13.79
N PHE A 359 7.07 3.76 13.09
CA PHE A 359 7.96 4.79 12.54
C PHE A 359 7.73 5.04 11.04
N ASP A 360 6.89 4.24 10.37
CA ASP A 360 6.44 4.51 8.99
C ASP A 360 5.44 5.67 8.98
N LYS A 361 5.96 6.90 9.05
CA LYS A 361 5.20 8.14 9.24
C LYS A 361 5.25 9.03 8.02
N ALA A 362 4.14 9.72 7.73
CA ALA A 362 4.05 10.70 6.66
C ALA A 362 5.13 11.79 6.75
N ALA A 363 5.40 12.30 7.96
CA ALA A 363 6.38 13.35 8.20
C ALA A 363 7.83 12.99 7.81
N THR A 364 8.16 11.71 7.73
CA THR A 364 9.50 11.22 7.37
C THR A 364 9.57 10.63 5.97
N LEU A 365 8.45 10.57 5.25
CA LEU A 365 8.37 10.01 3.91
C LEU A 365 8.59 11.11 2.86
N PRO A 366 9.62 11.03 1.99
CA PRO A 366 10.01 12.14 1.11
C PRO A 366 9.06 12.33 -0.09
N LEU A 367 8.54 11.27 -0.70
CA LEU A 367 7.75 11.23 -1.94
C LEU A 367 8.50 11.81 -3.17
N ASN A 368 9.82 11.82 -3.13
CA ASN A 368 10.66 12.53 -4.10
C ASN A 368 10.55 11.95 -5.52
N GLU A 369 10.40 10.63 -5.67
CA GLU A 369 10.34 9.98 -6.99
C GLU A 369 8.90 9.73 -7.49
N GLN A 370 7.87 10.16 -6.75
CA GLN A 370 6.49 9.91 -7.18
C GLN A 370 6.12 10.59 -8.50
N GLY A 371 6.72 11.76 -8.80
CA GLY A 371 6.54 12.44 -10.08
C GLY A 371 7.08 11.63 -11.25
N ASP A 372 8.25 11.05 -11.07
CA ASP A 372 8.91 10.25 -12.08
C ASP A 372 8.23 8.89 -12.28
N LEU A 373 7.79 8.26 -11.18
CA LEU A 373 6.94 7.06 -11.23
C LEU A 373 5.63 7.31 -11.98
N PHE A 374 4.97 8.41 -11.70
CA PHE A 374 3.73 8.81 -12.38
C PHE A 374 3.96 8.93 -13.89
N ASN A 375 5.00 9.67 -14.31
CA ASN A 375 5.32 9.87 -15.72
C ASN A 375 5.73 8.56 -16.41
N LEU A 376 6.54 7.73 -15.73
CA LEU A 376 6.91 6.40 -16.24
C LEU A 376 5.67 5.54 -16.50
N LEU A 377 4.72 5.50 -15.55
CA LEU A 377 3.49 4.71 -15.68
C LEU A 377 2.55 5.25 -16.75
N LEU A 378 2.45 6.57 -16.93
CA LEU A 378 1.70 7.15 -18.04
C LEU A 378 2.24 6.66 -19.39
N LYS A 379 3.54 6.78 -19.61
CA LYS A 379 4.21 6.35 -20.85
C LYS A 379 4.13 4.83 -21.04
N PHE A 380 4.27 4.08 -19.97
CA PHE A 380 4.16 2.63 -20.02
C PHE A 380 2.74 2.19 -20.44
N ASN A 381 1.70 2.76 -19.84
CA ASN A 381 0.31 2.47 -20.20
C ASN A 381 -0.01 2.89 -21.64
N GLU A 382 0.50 4.03 -22.12
CA GLU A 382 0.40 4.42 -23.54
C GLU A 382 1.02 3.37 -24.46
N GLY A 383 2.23 2.90 -24.14
CA GLY A 383 2.94 1.87 -24.89
C GLY A 383 2.22 0.51 -24.89
N LEU A 384 1.60 0.11 -23.78
CA LEU A 384 0.77 -1.11 -23.69
C LEU A 384 -0.47 -1.04 -24.59
N MET A 385 -0.99 0.15 -24.85
CA MET A 385 -2.14 0.36 -25.72
C MET A 385 -1.77 0.50 -27.21
N GLY A 386 -0.47 0.48 -27.54
CA GLY A 386 0.02 0.54 -28.93
C GLY A 386 -0.05 1.96 -29.54
N LYS A 387 0.28 2.96 -28.76
CA LYS A 387 0.49 4.34 -29.21
C LYS A 387 1.95 4.60 -29.50
#